data_c8f3e1b2c325ce9d1e8bdae20691a4b4
#
_entry.id   c8f3e1b2c325ce9d1e8bdae20691a4b4
#
_cell.length_a   1.000
_cell.length_b   1.000
_cell.length_c   1.000
_cell.angle_alpha   90.00
_cell.angle_beta   90.00
_cell.angle_gamma   90.00
#
_symmetry.space_group_name_H-M   'P 1'
#
loop_
_entity.id
_entity.type
_entity.pdbx_description
1 polymer ?
#
loop_
_entity_poly.entity_id
_entity_poly.type
_entity_poly.pdbx_seq_one_letter_code
_entity_poly.pdbx_strand_id
1 'polypeptide(L)'
;MTRLGVGRPSITKKQLPIMESNNFAAYRLAAYVEDGYIDIHEPVLREAALKCVLDLLGAAAAGIDSYVSRGAQELVKGQFGPGQCAIWFKGESTSLAGAILANSTTASVLDLDDGHRAARGHPGAAVIPAALAAAESIGAGADAFLGSVVAGYEVAVRAAAASAPARMGYGYGSGRWTGYGVVAALGRLFKLPADQICQAFAIAGVQSPNLTANGSAGYSDLMGNDVKEAIPWSAVTACAAIELARHGLSGPADILDHLPHYNRDVVLRDLGATHAIKGIYFKPYSSCRYVHPALAGFELVVQESKLAAEEIQAVRIYTFQWALDIDNRTDPRNLTEVQYSIPYCIALSALAGSACMLPITEAVLGRQDVVEFAKKVQLVLDPQLEARCPGETLARVVVEGRGQTFESPVTPPRGEATNPMSWGDLVDKFCTATAAVLPEVRQRSLVNAVEGLGSGDISPLLDVLQQPLSAG
;
A
#
# COMPACT_ATOMS: atom_id res chain seq x y z
N MET A 1 60.28 25.84 10.17
CA MET A 1 59.00 25.16 10.04
C MET A 1 57.94 26.16 9.62
N THR A 2 57.75 26.29 8.33
CA THR A 2 56.88 27.28 7.67
C THR A 2 55.47 26.66 7.52
N ARG A 3 54.46 27.26 8.13
CA ARG A 3 53.06 26.87 7.96
C ARG A 3 52.56 27.37 6.60
N LEU A 4 52.29 26.47 5.67
CA LEU A 4 51.55 26.75 4.46
C LEU A 4 50.06 26.92 4.82
N GLY A 5 49.54 28.14 4.69
CA GLY A 5 48.15 28.47 4.80
C GLY A 5 47.40 28.02 3.53
N VAL A 6 46.62 26.96 3.62
CA VAL A 6 45.69 26.58 2.55
C VAL A 6 44.43 27.43 2.71
N GLY A 7 44.33 28.47 1.87
CA GLY A 7 43.13 29.28 1.74
C GLY A 7 41.98 28.41 1.22
N ARG A 8 40.89 28.32 1.97
CA ARG A 8 39.62 27.70 1.50
C ARG A 8 39.06 28.59 0.39
N PRO A 9 38.74 28.05 -0.80
CA PRO A 9 38.05 28.83 -1.80
C PRO A 9 36.69 29.25 -1.26
N SER A 10 36.37 30.54 -1.30
CA SER A 10 35.05 31.08 -1.03
C SER A 10 34.12 30.62 -2.17
N ILE A 11 33.28 29.65 -1.89
CA ILE A 11 32.17 29.28 -2.78
C ILE A 11 31.18 30.45 -2.68
N THR A 12 31.21 31.36 -3.62
CA THR A 12 30.14 32.33 -3.85
C THR A 12 28.90 31.53 -4.19
N LYS A 13 27.93 31.46 -3.27
CA LYS A 13 26.57 30.97 -3.56
C LYS A 13 26.05 31.83 -4.72
N LYS A 14 25.98 31.26 -5.94
CA LYS A 14 25.15 31.83 -6.99
C LYS A 14 23.75 31.90 -6.39
N GLN A 15 23.25 33.10 -6.14
CA GLN A 15 21.86 33.34 -5.88
C GLN A 15 21.11 32.93 -7.17
N LEU A 16 20.56 31.73 -7.18
CA LEU A 16 19.50 31.39 -8.12
C LEU A 16 18.38 32.41 -7.91
N PRO A 17 17.69 32.87 -8.98
CA PRO A 17 16.56 33.75 -8.82
C PRO A 17 15.61 33.08 -7.82
N ILE A 18 15.27 33.82 -6.76
CA ILE A 18 14.28 33.37 -5.74
C ILE A 18 12.96 33.28 -6.52
N MET A 19 12.64 32.09 -7.02
CA MET A 19 11.27 31.77 -7.33
C MET A 19 10.51 31.92 -6.01
N GLU A 20 9.47 32.76 -6.00
CA GLU A 20 8.63 32.92 -4.81
C GLU A 20 8.29 31.52 -4.30
N SER A 21 8.53 31.26 -3.02
CA SER A 21 8.39 29.94 -2.38
C SER A 21 7.02 29.31 -2.65
N ASN A 22 6.02 30.16 -2.88
CA ASN A 22 4.63 29.80 -3.17
C ASN A 22 4.43 29.10 -4.53
N ASN A 23 5.45 29.06 -5.37
CA ASN A 23 5.37 28.49 -6.71
C ASN A 23 5.84 27.03 -6.77
N PHE A 24 6.50 26.51 -5.75
CA PHE A 24 6.93 25.12 -5.73
C PHE A 24 5.75 24.14 -5.61
N ALA A 25 5.87 22.96 -6.23
CA ALA A 25 4.83 21.93 -6.19
C ALA A 25 4.51 21.48 -4.76
N ALA A 26 5.52 21.34 -3.91
CA ALA A 26 5.33 21.00 -2.50
C ALA A 26 4.49 22.06 -1.76
N TYR A 27 4.72 23.35 -2.03
CA TYR A 27 3.90 24.41 -1.43
C TYR A 27 2.44 24.41 -1.93
N ARG A 28 2.24 24.17 -3.23
CA ARG A 28 0.89 24.07 -3.82
C ARG A 28 0.11 22.88 -3.24
N LEU A 29 0.77 21.74 -3.03
CA LEU A 29 0.18 20.61 -2.32
C LEU A 29 -0.10 20.95 -0.85
N ALA A 30 0.81 21.66 -0.19
CA ALA A 30 0.63 22.08 1.21
C ALA A 30 -0.56 23.02 1.37
N ALA A 31 -0.74 24.01 0.49
CA ALA A 31 -1.90 24.88 0.47
C ALA A 31 -3.22 24.10 0.23
N TYR A 32 -3.20 23.09 -0.65
CA TYR A 32 -4.34 22.18 -0.81
C TYR A 32 -4.63 21.39 0.48
N VAL A 33 -3.62 20.93 1.20
CA VAL A 33 -3.79 20.19 2.46
C VAL A 33 -4.37 21.09 3.55
N GLU A 34 -3.92 22.36 3.66
CA GLU A 34 -4.41 23.33 4.63
C GLU A 34 -5.86 23.73 4.35
N ASP A 35 -6.15 24.24 3.16
CA ASP A 35 -7.39 24.93 2.84
C ASP A 35 -8.22 24.25 1.74
N GLY A 36 -7.72 23.16 1.11
CA GLY A 36 -8.42 22.49 0.02
C GLY A 36 -9.78 21.96 0.46
N TYR A 37 -10.80 22.28 -0.32
CA TYR A 37 -12.15 21.79 -0.07
C TYR A 37 -12.27 20.30 -0.34
N ILE A 38 -12.64 19.54 0.69
CA ILE A 38 -12.94 18.12 0.63
C ILE A 38 -14.33 17.93 1.22
N ASP A 39 -15.32 17.70 0.38
CA ASP A 39 -16.69 17.41 0.82
C ASP A 39 -16.81 15.92 1.20
N ILE A 40 -16.47 15.60 2.43
CA ILE A 40 -16.57 14.23 2.91
C ILE A 40 -18.02 13.75 3.05
N HIS A 41 -19.00 14.65 2.91
CA HIS A 41 -20.41 14.29 2.86
C HIS A 41 -20.90 13.98 1.43
N GLU A 42 -20.07 14.20 0.41
CA GLU A 42 -20.36 13.73 -0.95
C GLU A 42 -20.39 12.18 -0.93
N PRO A 43 -21.53 11.54 -1.32
CA PRO A 43 -21.73 10.11 -1.06
C PRO A 43 -20.66 9.20 -1.67
N VAL A 44 -20.21 9.48 -2.90
CA VAL A 44 -19.22 8.64 -3.60
C VAL A 44 -17.84 8.78 -2.96
N LEU A 45 -17.49 9.99 -2.51
CA LEU A 45 -16.20 10.22 -1.84
C LEU A 45 -16.17 9.55 -0.45
N ARG A 46 -17.27 9.70 0.30
CA ARG A 46 -17.42 9.04 1.60
C ARG A 46 -17.35 7.52 1.47
N GLU A 47 -18.11 6.94 0.54
CA GLU A 47 -18.09 5.50 0.31
C GLU A 47 -16.68 5.00 -0.04
N ALA A 48 -15.95 5.72 -0.91
CA ALA A 48 -14.57 5.37 -1.25
C ALA A 48 -13.66 5.36 -0.01
N ALA A 49 -13.77 6.38 0.85
CA ALA A 49 -12.98 6.45 2.08
C ALA A 49 -13.34 5.32 3.07
N LEU A 50 -14.62 5.03 3.27
CA LEU A 50 -15.07 3.93 4.14
C LEU A 50 -14.60 2.57 3.63
N LYS A 51 -14.66 2.34 2.31
CA LYS A 51 -14.16 1.11 1.67
C LYS A 51 -12.66 0.92 1.95
N CYS A 52 -11.86 1.98 1.80
CA CYS A 52 -10.42 1.92 2.09
C CYS A 52 -10.15 1.61 3.58
N VAL A 53 -10.91 2.21 4.50
CA VAL A 53 -10.77 1.94 5.93
C VAL A 53 -11.13 0.49 6.26
N LEU A 54 -12.25 -0.02 5.76
CA LEU A 54 -12.68 -1.41 6.02
C LEU A 54 -11.67 -2.42 5.46
N ASP A 55 -11.25 -2.21 4.23
CA ASP A 55 -10.28 -3.07 3.54
C ASP A 55 -8.96 -3.16 4.31
N LEU A 56 -8.43 -2.01 4.73
CA LEU A 56 -7.17 -1.95 5.46
C LEU A 56 -7.28 -2.60 6.85
N LEU A 57 -8.37 -2.36 7.58
CA LEU A 57 -8.57 -2.99 8.89
C LEU A 57 -8.70 -4.51 8.77
N GLY A 58 -9.30 -5.00 7.69
CA GLY A 58 -9.34 -6.43 7.37
C GLY A 58 -7.94 -7.00 7.11
N ALA A 59 -7.13 -6.32 6.33
CA ALA A 59 -5.74 -6.69 6.08
C ALA A 59 -4.90 -6.69 7.37
N ALA A 60 -5.09 -5.66 8.22
CA ALA A 60 -4.39 -5.55 9.50
C ALA A 60 -4.80 -6.67 10.47
N ALA A 61 -6.10 -6.94 10.64
CA ALA A 61 -6.55 -8.01 11.52
C ALA A 61 -6.05 -9.39 11.04
N ALA A 62 -6.11 -9.66 9.73
CA ALA A 62 -5.58 -10.90 9.15
C ALA A 62 -4.07 -11.06 9.35
N GLY A 63 -3.30 -9.94 9.32
CA GLY A 63 -1.85 -9.93 9.45
C GLY A 63 -1.31 -9.89 10.89
N ILE A 64 -2.19 -9.79 11.91
CA ILE A 64 -1.81 -9.46 13.30
C ILE A 64 -0.85 -10.46 13.92
N ASP A 65 -1.01 -11.74 13.63
CA ASP A 65 -0.24 -12.82 14.21
C ASP A 65 0.93 -13.28 13.33
N SER A 66 1.23 -12.57 12.25
CA SER A 66 2.45 -12.83 11.48
C SER A 66 3.69 -12.54 12.32
N TYR A 67 4.79 -13.29 12.10
CA TYR A 67 6.04 -13.05 12.83
C TYR A 67 6.62 -11.66 12.57
N VAL A 68 6.34 -11.07 11.38
CA VAL A 68 6.74 -9.71 11.04
C VAL A 68 5.98 -8.68 11.89
N SER A 69 4.66 -8.86 12.04
CA SER A 69 3.84 -8.00 12.91
C SER A 69 4.25 -8.10 14.37
N ARG A 70 4.47 -9.32 14.88
CA ARG A 70 4.97 -9.52 16.23
C ARG A 70 6.33 -8.85 16.45
N GLY A 71 7.26 -8.97 15.47
CA GLY A 71 8.56 -8.31 15.54
C GLY A 71 8.45 -6.79 15.61
N ALA A 72 7.54 -6.18 14.83
CA ALA A 72 7.28 -4.73 14.87
C ALA A 72 6.66 -4.30 16.20
N GLN A 73 5.73 -5.07 16.77
CA GLN A 73 5.12 -4.79 18.07
C GLN A 73 6.15 -4.83 19.19
N GLU A 74 7.04 -5.82 19.22
CA GLU A 74 8.13 -5.90 20.21
C GLU A 74 9.15 -4.76 20.04
N LEU A 75 9.50 -4.41 18.81
CA LEU A 75 10.34 -3.25 18.52
C LEU A 75 9.74 -1.97 19.11
N VAL A 76 8.45 -1.76 18.89
CA VAL A 76 7.74 -0.57 19.36
C VAL A 76 7.73 -0.48 20.89
N LYS A 77 7.48 -1.57 21.60
CA LYS A 77 7.53 -1.62 23.05
C LYS A 77 8.92 -1.23 23.61
N GLY A 78 9.97 -1.67 22.93
CA GLY A 78 11.34 -1.45 23.37
C GLY A 78 11.93 -0.09 23.01
N GLN A 79 11.46 0.58 21.92
CA GLN A 79 12.18 1.71 21.32
C GLN A 79 11.35 3.00 21.17
N PHE A 80 10.01 2.94 21.21
CA PHE A 80 9.18 4.11 20.87
C PHE A 80 8.53 4.82 22.06
N GLY A 81 8.67 4.27 23.25
CA GLY A 81 8.18 4.87 24.49
C GLY A 81 6.65 4.83 24.67
N PRO A 82 6.18 5.27 25.86
CA PRO A 82 4.75 5.25 26.18
C PRO A 82 3.97 6.33 25.42
N GLY A 83 2.68 6.12 25.28
CA GLY A 83 1.73 7.05 24.67
C GLY A 83 0.30 6.52 24.76
N GLN A 84 -0.63 7.19 24.08
CA GLN A 84 -2.05 6.87 24.14
C GLN A 84 -2.59 6.24 22.84
N CYS A 85 -1.76 6.15 21.78
CA CYS A 85 -2.21 5.61 20.51
C CYS A 85 -2.24 4.08 20.54
N ALA A 86 -3.34 3.48 20.12
CA ALA A 86 -3.57 2.05 20.16
C ALA A 86 -2.63 1.28 19.21
N ILE A 87 -2.04 0.21 19.69
CA ILE A 87 -1.58 -0.90 18.86
C ILE A 87 -2.81 -1.75 18.59
N TRP A 88 -3.29 -1.75 17.36
CA TRP A 88 -4.58 -2.35 17.01
C TRP A 88 -4.66 -3.81 17.44
N PHE A 89 -5.79 -4.18 18.02
CA PHE A 89 -6.13 -5.53 18.45
C PHE A 89 -5.24 -6.13 19.55
N LYS A 90 -4.41 -5.31 20.23
CA LYS A 90 -3.49 -5.80 21.27
C LYS A 90 -3.88 -5.39 22.70
N GLY A 91 -4.77 -4.42 22.88
CA GLY A 91 -5.07 -3.86 24.20
C GLY A 91 -3.90 -3.05 24.79
N GLU A 92 -2.96 -2.66 23.96
CA GLU A 92 -1.76 -1.93 24.31
C GLU A 92 -1.72 -0.59 23.58
N SER A 93 -1.02 0.38 24.14
CA SER A 93 -0.81 1.69 23.55
C SER A 93 0.65 2.11 23.60
N THR A 94 1.01 3.03 22.70
CA THR A 94 2.37 3.54 22.54
C THR A 94 2.35 4.98 22.03
N SER A 95 3.51 5.57 21.77
CA SER A 95 3.62 6.87 21.10
C SER A 95 2.98 6.87 19.72
N LEU A 96 2.63 8.06 19.21
CA LEU A 96 2.10 8.22 17.85
C LEU A 96 2.95 7.49 16.79
N ALA A 97 4.26 7.72 16.80
CA ALA A 97 5.18 7.09 15.84
C ALA A 97 5.25 5.55 16.02
N GLY A 98 5.17 5.07 17.27
CA GLY A 98 5.13 3.64 17.57
C GLY A 98 3.86 2.97 17.03
N ALA A 99 2.70 3.59 17.26
CA ALA A 99 1.42 3.08 16.73
C ALA A 99 1.41 3.07 15.20
N ILE A 100 1.93 4.13 14.58
CA ILE A 100 2.11 4.18 13.12
C ILE A 100 2.95 3.02 12.62
N LEU A 101 4.11 2.75 13.24
CA LEU A 101 4.99 1.65 12.83
C LEU A 101 4.31 0.29 12.96
N ALA A 102 3.76 -0.01 14.13
CA ALA A 102 3.15 -1.30 14.40
C ALA A 102 1.94 -1.56 13.48
N ASN A 103 1.02 -0.60 13.39
CA ASN A 103 -0.23 -0.75 12.65
C ASN A 103 0.00 -0.76 11.12
N SER A 104 0.92 0.07 10.61
CA SER A 104 1.29 0.07 9.19
C SER A 104 2.00 -1.23 8.78
N THR A 105 2.86 -1.79 9.64
CA THR A 105 3.49 -3.10 9.41
C THR A 105 2.42 -4.19 9.32
N THR A 106 1.54 -4.24 10.30
CA THR A 106 0.47 -5.24 10.37
C THR A 106 -0.48 -5.15 9.17
N ALA A 107 -0.81 -3.93 8.72
CA ALA A 107 -1.70 -3.71 7.60
C ALA A 107 -1.09 -4.10 6.25
N SER A 108 0.23 -3.96 6.08
CA SER A 108 0.91 -4.20 4.79
C SER A 108 1.46 -5.61 4.61
N VAL A 109 1.66 -6.37 5.68
CA VAL A 109 2.46 -7.62 5.67
C VAL A 109 1.92 -8.71 4.73
N LEU A 110 0.62 -8.79 4.54
CA LEU A 110 -0.03 -9.82 3.72
C LEU A 110 -0.26 -9.40 2.27
N ASP A 111 0.13 -8.20 1.87
CA ASP A 111 -0.16 -7.67 0.53
C ASP A 111 -1.65 -7.77 0.14
N LEU A 112 -2.53 -7.66 1.13
CA LEU A 112 -3.99 -7.77 1.00
C LEU A 112 -4.68 -6.39 0.95
N ASP A 113 -3.96 -5.36 1.40
CA ASP A 113 -4.38 -3.97 1.43
C ASP A 113 -4.56 -3.37 0.04
N ASP A 114 -5.26 -2.25 -0.01
CA ASP A 114 -5.61 -1.53 -1.22
C ASP A 114 -4.41 -1.09 -2.07
N GLY A 115 -4.70 -0.58 -3.25
CA GLY A 115 -3.69 0.03 -4.09
C GLY A 115 -4.26 0.98 -5.12
N HIS A 116 -3.39 1.73 -5.77
CA HIS A 116 -3.76 2.66 -6.83
C HIS A 116 -2.91 2.45 -8.08
N ARG A 117 -3.56 2.37 -9.24
CA ARG A 117 -2.87 2.05 -10.50
C ARG A 117 -1.80 3.08 -10.86
N ALA A 118 -2.13 4.37 -10.82
CA ALA A 118 -1.15 5.41 -11.14
C ALA A 118 0.01 5.47 -10.13
N ALA A 119 -0.24 5.09 -8.88
CA ALA A 119 0.79 4.99 -7.86
C ALA A 119 1.60 3.69 -7.95
N ARG A 120 1.06 2.65 -8.57
CA ARG A 120 1.66 1.30 -8.64
C ARG A 120 2.01 0.74 -7.27
N GLY A 121 1.18 1.04 -6.26
CA GLY A 121 1.45 0.66 -4.89
C GLY A 121 0.33 1.08 -3.93
N HIS A 122 0.64 1.09 -2.65
CA HIS A 122 -0.24 0.94 -1.52
C HIS A 122 -0.31 2.21 -0.66
N PRO A 123 -1.22 3.18 -0.93
CA PRO A 123 -1.33 4.39 -0.11
C PRO A 123 -1.92 4.10 1.27
N GLY A 124 -2.92 3.20 1.35
CA GLY A 124 -3.69 2.96 2.55
C GLY A 124 -2.89 2.48 3.74
N ALA A 125 -1.97 1.55 3.52
CA ALA A 125 -1.15 0.96 4.58
C ALA A 125 -0.24 1.96 5.33
N ALA A 126 0.02 3.13 4.76
CA ALA A 126 0.74 4.22 5.44
C ALA A 126 -0.21 5.29 5.98
N VAL A 127 -1.18 5.74 5.14
CA VAL A 127 -2.01 6.90 5.41
C VAL A 127 -3.03 6.63 6.51
N ILE A 128 -3.76 5.51 6.45
CA ILE A 128 -4.84 5.23 7.41
C ILE A 128 -4.32 4.97 8.82
N PRO A 129 -3.24 4.15 9.04
CA PRO A 129 -2.67 3.99 10.38
C PRO A 129 -2.19 5.30 10.98
N ALA A 130 -1.56 6.16 10.17
CA ALA A 130 -1.08 7.46 10.62
C ALA A 130 -2.24 8.42 10.95
N ALA A 131 -3.25 8.50 10.08
CA ALA A 131 -4.41 9.35 10.28
C ALA A 131 -5.23 8.91 11.50
N LEU A 132 -5.43 7.60 11.69
CA LEU A 132 -6.23 7.08 12.80
C LEU A 132 -5.52 7.28 14.15
N ALA A 133 -4.22 6.99 14.23
CA ALA A 133 -3.44 7.24 15.43
C ALA A 133 -3.35 8.75 15.78
N ALA A 134 -3.24 9.62 14.77
CA ALA A 134 -3.25 11.05 14.98
C ALA A 134 -4.64 11.55 15.43
N ALA A 135 -5.73 11.07 14.81
CA ALA A 135 -7.09 11.40 15.22
C ALA A 135 -7.35 11.00 16.68
N GLU A 136 -6.93 9.80 17.08
CA GLU A 136 -6.98 9.34 18.47
C GLU A 136 -6.20 10.27 19.41
N SER A 137 -4.98 10.64 19.04
CA SER A 137 -4.09 11.45 19.89
C SER A 137 -4.61 12.87 20.19
N ILE A 138 -5.46 13.43 19.31
CA ILE A 138 -6.01 14.78 19.45
C ILE A 138 -7.52 14.79 19.69
N GLY A 139 -8.18 13.63 19.79
CA GLY A 139 -9.62 13.52 19.92
C GLY A 139 -10.40 14.07 18.72
N ALA A 140 -9.89 13.86 17.50
CA ALA A 140 -10.56 14.31 16.29
C ALA A 140 -11.78 13.43 15.96
N GLY A 141 -12.85 14.05 15.42
CA GLY A 141 -14.03 13.32 14.97
C GLY A 141 -13.85 12.62 13.61
N ALA A 142 -14.83 11.82 13.23
CA ALA A 142 -14.81 11.01 12.03
C ALA A 142 -14.64 11.81 10.73
N ASP A 143 -15.29 12.97 10.60
CA ASP A 143 -15.18 13.80 9.40
C ASP A 143 -13.76 14.35 9.20
N ALA A 144 -13.10 14.77 10.29
CA ALA A 144 -11.71 15.21 10.23
C ALA A 144 -10.78 14.05 9.87
N PHE A 145 -11.00 12.87 10.44
CA PHE A 145 -10.27 11.65 10.10
C PHE A 145 -10.44 11.29 8.63
N LEU A 146 -11.68 11.12 8.14
CA LEU A 146 -11.94 10.75 6.74
C LEU A 146 -11.43 11.80 5.76
N GLY A 147 -11.61 13.09 6.06
CA GLY A 147 -11.05 14.17 5.24
C GLY A 147 -9.52 14.16 5.17
N SER A 148 -8.85 13.76 6.26
CA SER A 148 -7.40 13.60 6.27
C SER A 148 -6.93 12.38 5.48
N VAL A 149 -7.68 11.28 5.51
CA VAL A 149 -7.44 10.10 4.68
C VAL A 149 -7.53 10.48 3.20
N VAL A 150 -8.59 11.18 2.79
CA VAL A 150 -8.75 11.65 1.40
C VAL A 150 -7.56 12.52 0.97
N ALA A 151 -7.16 13.51 1.78
CA ALA A 151 -6.01 14.36 1.48
C ALA A 151 -4.70 13.56 1.39
N GLY A 152 -4.52 12.60 2.28
CA GLY A 152 -3.35 11.72 2.28
C GLY A 152 -3.24 10.87 1.03
N TYR A 153 -4.34 10.24 0.60
CA TYR A 153 -4.39 9.47 -0.66
C TYR A 153 -4.12 10.37 -1.88
N GLU A 154 -4.74 11.55 -1.92
CA GLU A 154 -4.54 12.49 -3.01
C GLU A 154 -3.07 12.83 -3.21
N VAL A 155 -2.38 13.22 -2.13
CA VAL A 155 -0.98 13.63 -2.19
C VAL A 155 -0.05 12.44 -2.47
N ALA A 156 -0.28 11.29 -1.81
CA ALA A 156 0.50 10.08 -2.02
C ALA A 156 0.46 9.62 -3.49
N VAL A 157 -0.74 9.51 -4.05
CA VAL A 157 -0.93 9.05 -5.44
C VAL A 157 -0.31 10.02 -6.44
N ARG A 158 -0.43 11.34 -6.21
CA ARG A 158 0.20 12.36 -7.08
C ARG A 158 1.71 12.28 -7.06
N ALA A 159 2.32 12.19 -5.88
CA ALA A 159 3.77 12.03 -5.74
C ALA A 159 4.27 10.76 -6.45
N ALA A 160 3.55 9.66 -6.27
CA ALA A 160 3.86 8.39 -6.93
C ALA A 160 3.74 8.47 -8.45
N ALA A 161 2.61 9.00 -8.96
CA ALA A 161 2.35 9.13 -10.40
C ALA A 161 3.34 10.07 -11.10
N ALA A 162 3.79 11.10 -10.39
CA ALA A 162 4.77 12.06 -10.89
C ALA A 162 6.19 11.51 -10.94
N SER A 163 6.49 10.46 -10.16
CA SER A 163 7.81 9.87 -10.14
C SER A 163 8.06 9.04 -11.41
N ALA A 164 9.25 9.25 -12.05
CA ALA A 164 9.56 8.65 -13.34
C ALA A 164 9.91 7.16 -13.23
N PRO A 165 9.10 6.23 -13.78
CA PRO A 165 9.34 4.79 -13.68
C PRO A 165 10.66 4.35 -14.29
N ALA A 166 11.02 4.89 -15.46
CA ALA A 166 12.20 4.49 -16.22
C ALA A 166 13.53 4.82 -15.53
N ARG A 167 13.51 5.67 -14.49
CA ARG A 167 14.71 6.09 -13.76
C ARG A 167 14.78 5.51 -12.34
N MET A 168 13.75 4.82 -11.93
CA MET A 168 13.72 4.26 -10.58
C MET A 168 14.49 2.95 -10.44
N GLY A 169 14.87 2.33 -11.57
CA GLY A 169 15.63 1.08 -11.55
C GLY A 169 15.05 0.09 -10.56
N TYR A 170 15.91 -0.60 -9.86
CA TYR A 170 15.55 -1.56 -8.81
C TYR A 170 15.05 -0.91 -7.50
N GLY A 171 14.88 0.39 -7.45
CA GLY A 171 14.55 1.11 -6.22
C GLY A 171 13.08 1.51 -6.08
N TYR A 172 12.15 0.92 -6.84
CA TYR A 172 10.74 1.24 -6.72
C TYR A 172 10.10 0.50 -5.53
N GLY A 173 9.29 1.22 -4.76
CA GLY A 173 8.48 0.69 -3.68
C GLY A 173 7.65 1.80 -3.05
N SER A 174 6.49 1.44 -2.49
CA SER A 174 5.53 2.40 -1.93
C SER A 174 6.14 3.28 -0.83
N GLY A 175 7.10 2.78 -0.07
CA GLY A 175 7.81 3.54 0.95
C GLY A 175 8.55 4.80 0.45
N ARG A 176 8.79 4.95 -0.84
CA ARG A 176 9.42 6.15 -1.40
C ARG A 176 8.49 7.36 -1.46
N TRP A 177 7.20 7.15 -1.55
CA TRP A 177 6.23 8.22 -1.79
C TRP A 177 5.08 8.26 -0.77
N THR A 178 4.80 7.17 -0.05
CA THR A 178 3.72 7.13 0.95
C THR A 178 3.91 8.15 2.07
N GLY A 179 5.14 8.51 2.39
CA GLY A 179 5.47 9.54 3.37
C GLY A 179 4.84 10.90 3.04
N TYR A 180 4.74 11.28 1.76
CA TYR A 180 4.04 12.51 1.38
C TYR A 180 2.55 12.46 1.76
N GLY A 181 1.91 11.32 1.55
CA GLY A 181 0.51 11.13 1.97
C GLY A 181 0.32 11.20 3.48
N VAL A 182 1.25 10.62 4.23
CA VAL A 182 1.22 10.71 5.71
C VAL A 182 1.39 12.16 6.18
N VAL A 183 2.35 12.91 5.60
CA VAL A 183 2.50 14.36 5.90
C VAL A 183 1.20 15.09 5.61
N ALA A 184 0.54 14.81 4.49
CA ALA A 184 -0.73 15.45 4.15
C ALA A 184 -1.84 15.13 5.17
N ALA A 185 -1.98 13.86 5.55
CA ALA A 185 -2.99 13.44 6.52
C ALA A 185 -2.75 14.07 7.90
N LEU A 186 -1.52 14.01 8.40
CA LEU A 186 -1.14 14.59 9.70
C LEU A 186 -1.20 16.12 9.69
N GLY A 187 -0.70 16.76 8.62
CA GLY A 187 -0.73 18.19 8.46
C GLY A 187 -2.16 18.76 8.51
N ARG A 188 -3.11 18.06 7.84
CA ARG A 188 -4.53 18.42 7.85
C ARG A 188 -5.16 18.22 9.23
N LEU A 189 -4.93 17.07 9.89
CA LEU A 189 -5.47 16.79 11.23
C LEU A 189 -4.94 17.76 12.29
N PHE A 190 -3.66 18.05 12.26
CA PHE A 190 -3.03 18.99 13.21
C PHE A 190 -3.25 20.45 12.82
N LYS A 191 -3.95 20.72 11.72
CA LYS A 191 -4.25 22.08 11.21
C LYS A 191 -2.98 22.93 11.06
N LEU A 192 -1.93 22.33 10.48
CA LEU A 192 -0.68 23.04 10.27
C LEU A 192 -0.79 24.02 9.10
N PRO A 193 -0.09 25.17 9.18
CA PRO A 193 -0.05 26.11 8.05
C PRO A 193 0.75 25.52 6.88
N ALA A 194 0.43 25.95 5.65
CA ALA A 194 1.03 25.47 4.42
C ALA A 194 2.56 25.53 4.42
N ASP A 195 3.16 26.56 5.02
CA ASP A 195 4.62 26.66 5.13
C ASP A 195 5.22 25.49 5.92
N GLN A 196 4.62 25.08 7.03
CA GLN A 196 5.10 23.94 7.81
C GLN A 196 4.87 22.62 7.09
N ILE A 197 3.71 22.46 6.44
CA ILE A 197 3.40 21.27 5.65
C ILE A 197 4.38 21.13 4.48
N CYS A 198 4.70 22.24 3.79
CA CYS A 198 5.69 22.27 2.71
C CYS A 198 7.06 21.79 3.19
N GLN A 199 7.53 22.31 4.34
CA GLN A 199 8.79 21.87 4.94
C GLN A 199 8.74 20.38 5.34
N ALA A 200 7.63 19.92 5.91
CA ALA A 200 7.46 18.51 6.23
C ALA A 200 7.50 17.61 4.98
N PHE A 201 6.90 18.03 3.86
CA PHE A 201 7.04 17.31 2.58
C PHE A 201 8.50 17.23 2.14
N ALA A 202 9.22 18.35 2.20
CA ALA A 202 10.61 18.42 1.80
C ALA A 202 11.51 17.52 2.68
N ILE A 203 11.30 17.54 4.00
CA ILE A 203 12.05 16.71 4.96
C ILE A 203 11.72 15.23 4.73
N ALA A 204 10.43 14.88 4.65
CA ALA A 204 10.00 13.50 4.43
C ALA A 204 10.54 12.94 3.12
N GLY A 205 10.52 13.72 2.04
CA GLY A 205 11.03 13.29 0.74
C GLY A 205 12.53 13.00 0.72
N VAL A 206 13.33 13.80 1.46
CA VAL A 206 14.77 13.56 1.61
C VAL A 206 15.07 12.35 2.49
N GLN A 207 14.29 12.16 3.56
CA GLN A 207 14.50 11.11 4.56
C GLN A 207 13.72 9.82 4.27
N SER A 208 12.91 9.77 3.22
CA SER A 208 12.18 8.57 2.82
C SER A 208 13.13 7.39 2.61
N PRO A 209 12.69 6.16 2.90
CA PRO A 209 13.49 4.97 2.65
C PRO A 209 14.00 4.94 1.21
N ASN A 210 15.31 4.89 1.05
CA ASN A 210 15.95 4.80 -0.26
C ASN A 210 16.22 3.33 -0.59
N LEU A 211 15.27 2.72 -1.31
CA LEU A 211 15.38 1.33 -1.70
C LEU A 211 16.39 1.20 -2.85
N THR A 212 17.55 0.64 -2.57
CA THR A 212 18.59 0.36 -3.58
C THR A 212 18.39 -1.00 -4.25
N ALA A 213 17.53 -1.84 -3.69
CA ALA A 213 17.07 -3.10 -4.24
C ALA A 213 15.54 -3.12 -4.27
N ASN A 214 14.94 -4.04 -5.01
CA ASN A 214 13.51 -4.25 -4.95
C ASN A 214 13.12 -4.67 -3.53
N GLY A 215 12.45 -3.79 -2.80
CA GLY A 215 12.13 -3.99 -1.39
C GLY A 215 11.01 -5.00 -1.16
N SER A 216 10.27 -5.41 -2.19
CA SER A 216 9.08 -6.20 -1.99
C SER A 216 9.19 -7.65 -2.46
N ALA A 217 10.02 -7.97 -3.42
CA ALA A 217 9.82 -9.18 -4.19
C ALA A 217 11.02 -10.13 -4.17
N GLY A 218 11.72 -10.26 -3.06
CA GLY A 218 12.82 -11.22 -3.03
C GLY A 218 13.88 -10.94 -4.09
N TYR A 219 14.22 -9.69 -4.28
CA TYR A 219 15.20 -9.21 -5.26
C TYR A 219 16.53 -10.01 -5.24
N SER A 220 16.87 -10.60 -4.11
CA SER A 220 18.03 -11.45 -3.99
C SER A 220 17.71 -12.87 -4.46
N ASP A 221 18.39 -13.34 -5.48
CA ASP A 221 18.34 -14.76 -5.91
C ASP A 221 18.86 -15.71 -4.84
N LEU A 222 19.67 -15.20 -3.90
CA LEU A 222 20.34 -16.01 -2.88
C LEU A 222 19.48 -16.23 -1.64
N MET A 223 18.67 -15.23 -1.25
CA MET A 223 17.81 -15.34 -0.06
C MET A 223 16.60 -14.40 -0.17
N GLY A 224 15.49 -14.81 0.45
CA GLY A 224 14.29 -14.01 0.56
C GLY A 224 14.44 -12.88 1.58
N ASN A 225 13.44 -11.99 1.60
CA ASN A 225 13.32 -10.95 2.60
C ASN A 225 11.86 -10.76 3.01
N ASP A 226 11.64 -10.19 4.20
CA ASP A 226 10.32 -9.94 4.77
C ASP A 226 9.95 -8.46 4.77
N VAL A 227 10.80 -7.63 4.20
CA VAL A 227 10.59 -6.18 4.16
C VAL A 227 9.57 -5.85 3.06
N LYS A 228 8.39 -5.42 3.46
CA LYS A 228 7.32 -5.03 2.55
C LYS A 228 7.46 -3.55 2.18
N GLU A 229 8.17 -3.28 1.09
CA GLU A 229 8.29 -1.96 0.43
C GLU A 229 8.67 -0.78 1.35
N ALA A 230 9.14 -1.04 2.57
CA ALA A 230 9.47 -0.05 3.60
C ALA A 230 8.35 0.95 3.95
N ILE A 231 7.08 0.59 3.69
CA ILE A 231 5.90 1.43 3.94
C ILE A 231 5.83 1.93 5.39
N PRO A 232 5.98 1.07 6.42
CA PRO A 232 5.89 1.50 7.81
C PRO A 232 6.96 2.53 8.19
N TRP A 233 8.18 2.36 7.71
CA TRP A 233 9.27 3.31 7.97
C TRP A 233 9.09 4.63 7.24
N SER A 234 8.49 4.64 6.06
CA SER A 234 8.11 5.88 5.38
C SER A 234 7.09 6.66 6.20
N ALA A 235 6.10 5.97 6.79
CA ALA A 235 5.09 6.61 7.62
C ALA A 235 5.68 7.20 8.91
N VAL A 236 6.60 6.48 9.57
CA VAL A 236 7.32 6.99 10.75
C VAL A 236 8.20 8.20 10.40
N THR A 237 8.92 8.12 9.29
CA THR A 237 9.76 9.23 8.81
C THR A 237 8.92 10.48 8.56
N ALA A 238 7.74 10.32 7.96
CA ALA A 238 6.80 11.42 7.74
C ALA A 238 6.25 12.01 9.04
N CYS A 239 5.93 11.18 10.03
CA CYS A 239 5.54 11.63 11.36
C CYS A 239 6.66 12.47 12.01
N ALA A 240 7.90 12.01 11.93
CA ALA A 240 9.06 12.77 12.42
C ALA A 240 9.24 14.09 11.64
N ALA A 241 9.03 14.09 10.32
CA ALA A 241 9.14 15.28 9.49
C ALA A 241 8.13 16.37 9.88
N ILE A 242 6.91 16.01 10.27
CA ILE A 242 5.91 16.93 10.83
C ILE A 242 6.45 17.64 12.08
N GLU A 243 6.99 16.89 13.03
CA GLU A 243 7.52 17.46 14.27
C GLU A 243 8.75 18.34 14.01
N LEU A 244 9.65 17.91 13.14
CA LEU A 244 10.83 18.69 12.76
C LEU A 244 10.44 20.01 12.09
N ALA A 245 9.45 20.00 11.19
CA ALA A 245 8.96 21.22 10.54
C ALA A 245 8.28 22.18 11.53
N ARG A 246 7.52 21.66 12.48
CA ARG A 246 6.92 22.47 13.57
C ARG A 246 7.97 23.17 14.44
N HIS A 247 9.15 22.58 14.57
CA HIS A 247 10.29 23.16 15.30
C HIS A 247 11.24 23.98 14.41
N GLY A 248 10.83 24.27 13.15
CA GLY A 248 11.54 25.18 12.27
C GLY A 248 12.65 24.54 11.43
N LEU A 249 12.75 23.20 11.40
CA LEU A 249 13.66 22.56 10.45
C LEU A 249 13.12 22.74 9.03
N SER A 250 14.02 23.00 8.08
CA SER A 250 13.67 23.15 6.66
C SER A 250 14.31 22.08 5.80
N GLY A 251 13.61 21.71 4.74
CA GLY A 251 14.09 20.85 3.66
C GLY A 251 14.12 21.58 2.31
N PRO A 252 14.50 20.91 1.22
CA PRO A 252 14.46 21.48 -0.13
C PRO A 252 13.03 21.59 -0.64
N ALA A 253 12.39 22.76 -0.47
CA ALA A 253 10.99 22.99 -0.81
C ALA A 253 10.67 22.73 -2.30
N ASP A 254 11.67 22.72 -3.16
CA ASP A 254 11.61 22.41 -4.60
C ASP A 254 11.71 20.89 -4.89
N ILE A 255 11.65 20.02 -3.89
CA ILE A 255 11.91 18.57 -4.03
C ILE A 255 11.03 17.88 -5.10
N LEU A 256 9.80 18.33 -5.30
CA LEU A 256 8.86 17.79 -6.30
C LEU A 256 8.95 18.49 -7.67
N ASP A 257 9.87 19.46 -7.83
CA ASP A 257 10.06 20.24 -9.05
C ASP A 257 11.30 19.79 -9.85
N HIS A 258 12.02 18.77 -9.36
CA HIS A 258 13.27 18.32 -9.99
C HIS A 258 13.04 17.21 -11.02
N LEU A 259 13.02 17.56 -12.30
CA LEU A 259 13.29 16.57 -13.33
C LEU A 259 14.77 16.10 -13.17
N PRO A 260 15.03 14.82 -13.25
CA PRO A 260 14.19 13.73 -13.76
C PRO A 260 13.42 12.92 -12.71
N HIS A 261 13.43 13.33 -11.46
CA HIS A 261 12.85 12.53 -10.37
C HIS A 261 11.33 12.66 -10.31
N TYR A 262 10.82 13.88 -10.46
CA TYR A 262 9.39 14.18 -10.42
C TYR A 262 8.98 15.04 -11.61
N ASN A 263 7.81 14.77 -12.16
CA ASN A 263 7.15 15.63 -13.13
C ASN A 263 6.16 16.54 -12.41
N ARG A 264 6.53 17.81 -12.24
CA ARG A 264 5.73 18.83 -11.57
C ARG A 264 4.30 18.95 -12.13
N ASP A 265 4.15 18.88 -13.46
CA ASP A 265 2.83 19.03 -14.09
C ASP A 265 1.90 17.87 -13.74
N VAL A 266 2.45 16.67 -13.52
CA VAL A 266 1.69 15.52 -13.02
C VAL A 266 1.32 15.70 -11.56
N VAL A 267 2.21 16.23 -10.72
CA VAL A 267 1.92 16.54 -9.31
C VAL A 267 0.72 17.47 -9.20
N LEU A 268 0.65 18.51 -10.03
CA LEU A 268 -0.33 19.60 -9.90
C LEU A 268 -1.56 19.46 -10.80
N ARG A 269 -1.59 18.48 -11.70
CA ARG A 269 -2.68 18.27 -12.63
C ARG A 269 -4.02 18.12 -11.90
N ASP A 270 -5.00 18.96 -12.22
CA ASP A 270 -6.38 18.88 -11.69
C ASP A 270 -6.45 18.78 -10.14
N LEU A 271 -5.48 19.39 -9.42
CA LEU A 271 -5.45 19.41 -7.97
C LEU A 271 -6.71 20.06 -7.40
N GLY A 272 -7.45 19.33 -6.57
CA GLY A 272 -8.72 19.76 -5.98
C GLY A 272 -9.95 19.58 -6.88
N ALA A 273 -9.80 19.17 -8.14
CA ALA A 273 -10.93 18.92 -9.04
C ALA A 273 -11.46 17.47 -8.93
N THR A 274 -10.57 16.52 -8.66
CA THR A 274 -10.91 15.12 -8.46
C THR A 274 -10.17 14.60 -7.23
N HIS A 275 -10.61 13.43 -6.72
CA HIS A 275 -9.95 12.80 -5.59
C HIS A 275 -9.42 11.42 -5.98
N ALA A 276 -8.11 11.21 -5.83
CA ALA A 276 -7.43 9.98 -6.20
C ALA A 276 -7.99 8.73 -5.50
N ILE A 277 -8.53 8.89 -4.30
CA ILE A 277 -9.13 7.79 -3.54
C ILE A 277 -10.28 7.09 -4.30
N LYS A 278 -10.96 7.78 -5.22
CA LYS A 278 -12.01 7.19 -6.07
C LYS A 278 -11.46 6.21 -7.12
N GLY A 279 -10.14 6.23 -7.37
CA GLY A 279 -9.44 5.33 -8.31
C GLY A 279 -8.74 4.15 -7.63
N ILE A 280 -8.99 3.93 -6.36
CA ILE A 280 -8.42 2.81 -5.59
C ILE A 280 -8.98 1.49 -6.10
N TYR A 281 -8.11 0.48 -6.18
CA TYR A 281 -8.51 -0.91 -6.36
C TYR A 281 -8.36 -1.71 -5.06
N PHE A 282 -9.17 -2.74 -4.91
CA PHE A 282 -9.09 -3.71 -3.82
C PHE A 282 -8.67 -5.07 -4.34
N LYS A 283 -7.92 -5.82 -3.55
CA LYS A 283 -7.41 -7.13 -3.93
C LYS A 283 -8.26 -8.24 -3.32
N PRO A 284 -8.76 -9.20 -4.11
CA PRO A 284 -9.48 -10.37 -3.58
C PRO A 284 -8.61 -11.29 -2.73
N TYR A 285 -7.29 -11.33 -2.98
CA TYR A 285 -6.36 -12.28 -2.37
C TYR A 285 -5.07 -11.58 -1.92
N SER A 286 -4.34 -12.23 -1.00
CA SER A 286 -3.03 -11.80 -0.48
C SER A 286 -1.92 -11.99 -1.50
N SER A 287 -1.85 -11.13 -2.50
CA SER A 287 -0.79 -11.17 -3.51
C SER A 287 -0.61 -9.84 -4.22
N CYS A 288 0.55 -9.69 -4.88
CA CYS A 288 0.84 -8.56 -5.75
C CYS A 288 -0.26 -8.39 -6.80
N ARG A 289 -0.63 -7.16 -7.11
CA ARG A 289 -1.68 -6.84 -8.08
C ARG A 289 -1.47 -7.51 -9.44
N TYR A 290 -0.22 -7.74 -9.84
CA TYR A 290 0.12 -8.35 -11.13
C TYR A 290 -0.20 -9.85 -11.21
N VAL A 291 -0.43 -10.51 -10.08
CA VAL A 291 -0.87 -11.91 -9.99
C VAL A 291 -2.36 -12.06 -10.34
N HIS A 292 -3.18 -11.08 -9.95
CA HIS A 292 -4.65 -11.20 -9.99
C HIS A 292 -5.27 -11.40 -11.39
N PRO A 293 -4.80 -10.76 -12.49
CA PRO A 293 -5.38 -11.04 -13.80
C PRO A 293 -5.15 -12.47 -14.27
N ALA A 294 -3.99 -13.05 -13.91
CA ALA A 294 -3.68 -14.45 -14.20
C ALA A 294 -4.58 -15.40 -13.39
N LEU A 295 -4.78 -15.13 -12.10
CA LEU A 295 -5.73 -15.89 -11.26
C LEU A 295 -7.15 -15.83 -11.82
N ALA A 296 -7.64 -14.65 -12.15
CA ALA A 296 -8.99 -14.49 -12.69
C ALA A 296 -9.17 -15.26 -14.02
N GLY A 297 -8.20 -15.18 -14.92
CA GLY A 297 -8.23 -15.95 -16.18
C GLY A 297 -8.16 -17.46 -15.95
N PHE A 298 -7.33 -17.91 -15.01
CA PHE A 298 -7.22 -19.33 -14.66
C PHE A 298 -8.52 -19.88 -14.07
N GLU A 299 -9.14 -19.15 -13.14
CA GLU A 299 -10.41 -19.52 -12.53
C GLU A 299 -11.53 -19.69 -13.59
N LEU A 300 -11.60 -18.77 -14.56
CA LEU A 300 -12.57 -18.86 -15.66
C LEU A 300 -12.35 -20.15 -16.47
N VAL A 301 -11.10 -20.46 -16.84
CA VAL A 301 -10.77 -21.68 -17.59
C VAL A 301 -11.14 -22.93 -16.81
N VAL A 302 -10.78 -23.01 -15.53
CA VAL A 302 -11.08 -24.19 -14.69
C VAL A 302 -12.60 -24.33 -14.47
N GLN A 303 -13.30 -23.22 -14.27
CA GLN A 303 -14.75 -23.22 -14.13
C GLN A 303 -15.46 -23.73 -15.39
N GLU A 304 -15.01 -23.35 -16.57
CA GLU A 304 -15.60 -23.75 -17.86
C GLU A 304 -15.24 -25.19 -18.23
N SER A 305 -13.93 -25.53 -18.16
CA SER A 305 -13.42 -26.83 -18.58
C SER A 305 -13.74 -27.97 -17.60
N LYS A 306 -13.97 -27.65 -16.32
CA LYS A 306 -14.10 -28.61 -15.21
C LYS A 306 -12.88 -29.54 -15.10
N LEU A 307 -11.68 -29.05 -15.46
CA LEU A 307 -10.45 -29.80 -15.28
C LEU A 307 -10.13 -29.96 -13.79
N ALA A 308 -9.82 -31.18 -13.38
CA ALA A 308 -9.18 -31.41 -12.09
C ALA A 308 -7.68 -31.08 -12.19
N ALA A 309 -7.04 -30.72 -11.08
CA ALA A 309 -5.64 -30.30 -11.06
C ALA A 309 -4.69 -31.34 -11.67
N GLU A 310 -4.96 -32.63 -11.45
CA GLU A 310 -4.18 -33.76 -11.95
C GLU A 310 -4.25 -33.89 -13.48
N GLU A 311 -5.31 -33.38 -14.08
CA GLU A 311 -5.54 -33.44 -15.53
C GLU A 311 -4.85 -32.29 -16.27
N ILE A 312 -4.39 -31.26 -15.55
CA ILE A 312 -3.67 -30.10 -16.09
C ILE A 312 -2.22 -30.50 -16.38
N GLN A 313 -1.85 -30.41 -17.65
CA GLN A 313 -0.51 -30.74 -18.15
C GLN A 313 0.40 -29.53 -18.22
N ALA A 314 -0.12 -28.39 -18.69
CA ALA A 314 0.60 -27.11 -18.80
C ALA A 314 -0.36 -25.93 -18.66
N VAL A 315 0.17 -24.81 -18.13
CA VAL A 315 -0.51 -23.51 -18.06
C VAL A 315 0.40 -22.46 -18.67
N ARG A 316 -0.09 -21.71 -19.67
CA ARG A 316 0.62 -20.54 -20.20
C ARG A 316 -0.16 -19.28 -19.89
N ILE A 317 0.54 -18.28 -19.36
CA ILE A 317 -0.02 -17.00 -18.97
C ILE A 317 0.61 -15.93 -19.84
N TYR A 318 -0.17 -15.38 -20.75
CA TYR A 318 0.19 -14.25 -21.58
C TYR A 318 -0.12 -12.96 -20.84
N THR A 319 0.89 -12.10 -20.62
CA THR A 319 0.75 -10.91 -19.79
C THR A 319 1.79 -9.84 -20.15
N PHE A 320 1.94 -8.80 -19.34
CA PHE A 320 2.82 -7.65 -19.54
C PHE A 320 4.17 -7.84 -18.83
N GLN A 321 5.19 -7.04 -19.21
CA GLN A 321 6.58 -7.20 -18.75
C GLN A 321 6.70 -7.11 -17.22
N TRP A 322 6.06 -6.17 -16.55
CA TRP A 322 6.18 -6.06 -15.07
C TRP A 322 5.66 -7.29 -14.33
N ALA A 323 4.72 -8.02 -14.90
CA ALA A 323 4.28 -9.28 -14.32
C ALA A 323 5.34 -10.39 -14.46
N LEU A 324 6.20 -10.31 -15.51
CA LEU A 324 7.33 -11.21 -15.67
C LEU A 324 8.49 -10.83 -14.75
N ASP A 325 8.63 -9.54 -14.42
CA ASP A 325 9.75 -8.99 -13.64
C ASP A 325 9.62 -9.18 -12.13
N ILE A 326 8.43 -9.55 -11.62
CA ILE A 326 8.30 -9.93 -10.21
C ILE A 326 8.99 -11.28 -9.97
N ASP A 327 9.22 -11.67 -8.73
CA ASP A 327 10.08 -12.80 -8.36
C ASP A 327 9.69 -14.14 -9.03
N ASN A 328 8.40 -14.42 -9.11
CA ASN A 328 7.85 -15.61 -9.81
C ASN A 328 8.50 -16.96 -9.42
N ARG A 329 8.92 -17.10 -8.14
CA ARG A 329 9.50 -18.36 -7.67
C ARG A 329 8.48 -19.48 -7.68
N THR A 330 8.90 -20.64 -8.17
CA THR A 330 8.10 -21.87 -8.09
C THR A 330 8.24 -22.59 -6.75
N ASP A 331 9.26 -22.24 -5.96
CA ASP A 331 9.53 -22.75 -4.60
C ASP A 331 9.84 -21.57 -3.67
N PRO A 332 8.83 -20.83 -3.21
CA PRO A 332 9.00 -19.67 -2.35
C PRO A 332 9.40 -20.08 -0.93
N ARG A 333 10.27 -19.28 -0.31
CA ARG A 333 10.87 -19.52 1.02
C ARG A 333 10.11 -18.83 2.15
N ASN A 334 9.31 -17.81 1.83
CA ASN A 334 8.51 -17.03 2.78
C ASN A 334 7.24 -16.49 2.11
N LEU A 335 6.34 -15.91 2.90
CA LEU A 335 5.06 -15.40 2.39
C LEU A 335 5.22 -14.23 1.41
N THR A 336 6.26 -13.41 1.56
CA THR A 336 6.52 -12.32 0.61
C THR A 336 6.84 -12.89 -0.78
N GLU A 337 7.66 -13.91 -0.88
CA GLU A 337 7.95 -14.57 -2.17
C GLU A 337 6.72 -15.24 -2.77
N VAL A 338 5.83 -15.81 -1.96
CA VAL A 338 4.53 -16.33 -2.45
C VAL A 338 3.69 -15.21 -3.05
N GLN A 339 3.57 -14.08 -2.35
CA GLN A 339 2.77 -12.93 -2.80
C GLN A 339 3.21 -12.38 -4.17
N TYR A 340 4.47 -12.58 -4.53
CA TYR A 340 5.07 -12.11 -5.79
C TYR A 340 5.35 -13.25 -6.79
N SER A 341 4.65 -14.38 -6.67
CA SER A 341 4.79 -15.51 -7.57
C SER A 341 3.49 -15.87 -8.28
N ILE A 342 3.39 -15.54 -9.56
CA ILE A 342 2.27 -15.99 -10.39
C ILE A 342 2.21 -17.52 -10.47
N PRO A 343 3.32 -18.24 -10.78
CA PRO A 343 3.28 -19.70 -10.86
C PRO A 343 2.81 -20.37 -9.59
N TYR A 344 3.27 -19.91 -8.44
CA TYR A 344 2.90 -20.51 -7.16
C TYR A 344 1.44 -20.22 -6.77
N CYS A 345 0.97 -18.97 -6.99
CA CYS A 345 -0.43 -18.61 -6.76
C CYS A 345 -1.41 -19.38 -7.67
N ILE A 346 -1.05 -19.60 -8.94
CA ILE A 346 -1.84 -20.47 -9.85
C ILE A 346 -1.87 -21.90 -9.33
N ALA A 347 -0.74 -22.43 -8.87
CA ALA A 347 -0.68 -23.78 -8.29
C ALA A 347 -1.54 -23.91 -7.03
N LEU A 348 -1.52 -22.91 -6.15
CA LEU A 348 -2.41 -22.85 -4.98
C LEU A 348 -3.89 -22.85 -5.40
N SER A 349 -4.24 -22.01 -6.38
CA SER A 349 -5.59 -21.96 -6.93
C SER A 349 -6.05 -23.29 -7.50
N ALA A 350 -5.17 -23.98 -8.24
CA ALA A 350 -5.47 -25.27 -8.85
C ALA A 350 -5.70 -26.39 -7.82
N LEU A 351 -4.88 -26.44 -6.76
CA LEU A 351 -4.84 -27.56 -5.81
C LEU A 351 -5.73 -27.36 -4.58
N ALA A 352 -5.97 -26.11 -4.18
CA ALA A 352 -6.68 -25.78 -2.94
C ALA A 352 -7.82 -24.74 -3.14
N GLY A 353 -7.95 -24.20 -4.36
CA GLY A 353 -8.82 -23.06 -4.64
C GLY A 353 -8.25 -21.74 -4.17
N SER A 354 -8.56 -20.64 -4.87
CA SER A 354 -7.99 -19.32 -4.58
C SER A 354 -8.35 -18.78 -3.20
N ALA A 355 -9.41 -19.30 -2.57
CA ALA A 355 -9.81 -18.93 -1.20
C ALA A 355 -8.72 -19.21 -0.16
N CYS A 356 -7.79 -20.16 -0.41
CA CYS A 356 -6.66 -20.42 0.49
C CYS A 356 -5.64 -19.24 0.56
N MET A 357 -5.78 -18.26 -0.33
CA MET A 357 -5.00 -17.03 -0.34
C MET A 357 -5.73 -15.84 0.30
N LEU A 358 -6.84 -16.07 1.01
CA LEU A 358 -7.61 -15.02 1.71
C LEU A 358 -7.89 -15.39 3.17
N PRO A 359 -6.97 -15.09 4.10
CA PRO A 359 -5.62 -14.59 3.87
C PRO A 359 -4.63 -15.73 3.58
N ILE A 360 -3.50 -15.37 3.00
CA ILE A 360 -2.37 -16.30 2.90
C ILE A 360 -1.77 -16.56 4.30
N THR A 361 -1.40 -17.80 4.57
CA THR A 361 -0.78 -18.22 5.84
C THR A 361 0.46 -19.06 5.57
N GLU A 362 1.30 -19.29 6.58
CA GLU A 362 2.49 -20.14 6.45
C GLU A 362 2.19 -21.59 6.02
N ALA A 363 0.93 -22.04 6.15
CA ALA A 363 0.51 -23.36 5.72
C ALA A 363 0.64 -23.61 4.21
N VAL A 364 0.79 -22.55 3.40
CA VAL A 364 1.03 -22.68 1.96
C VAL A 364 2.50 -22.96 1.61
N LEU A 365 3.43 -22.74 2.55
CA LEU A 365 4.87 -22.93 2.33
C LEU A 365 5.28 -24.41 2.43
N GLY A 366 6.35 -24.76 1.73
CA GLY A 366 6.92 -26.11 1.78
C GLY A 366 6.05 -27.23 1.19
N ARG A 367 4.99 -26.89 0.48
CA ARG A 367 4.08 -27.83 -0.17
C ARG A 367 4.67 -28.32 -1.49
N GLN A 368 5.22 -29.51 -1.47
CA GLN A 368 5.87 -30.12 -2.64
C GLN A 368 4.91 -30.31 -3.82
N ASP A 369 3.62 -30.63 -3.56
CA ASP A 369 2.58 -30.73 -4.59
C ASP A 369 2.36 -29.40 -5.32
N VAL A 370 2.38 -28.27 -4.59
CA VAL A 370 2.26 -26.93 -5.16
C VAL A 370 3.50 -26.55 -5.95
N VAL A 371 4.70 -26.86 -5.44
CA VAL A 371 5.97 -26.64 -6.14
C VAL A 371 6.00 -27.38 -7.49
N GLU A 372 5.60 -28.66 -7.50
CA GLU A 372 5.57 -29.45 -8.74
C GLU A 372 4.53 -28.94 -9.72
N PHE A 373 3.37 -28.47 -9.26
CA PHE A 373 2.38 -27.86 -10.14
C PHE A 373 2.88 -26.51 -10.67
N ALA A 374 3.51 -25.68 -9.85
CA ALA A 374 4.02 -24.36 -10.25
C ALA A 374 5.03 -24.45 -11.42
N LYS A 375 5.79 -25.53 -11.51
CA LYS A 375 6.71 -25.79 -12.63
C LYS A 375 6.01 -26.00 -13.98
N LYS A 376 4.70 -26.30 -13.99
CA LYS A 376 3.89 -26.40 -15.20
C LYS A 376 3.45 -25.03 -15.74
N VAL A 377 3.65 -23.96 -14.99
CA VAL A 377 3.19 -22.61 -15.33
C VAL A 377 4.28 -21.83 -16.03
N GLN A 378 4.00 -21.37 -17.24
CA GLN A 378 4.91 -20.57 -18.06
C GLN A 378 4.33 -19.16 -18.25
N LEU A 379 5.15 -18.13 -18.02
CA LEU A 379 4.82 -16.74 -18.28
C LEU A 379 5.34 -16.34 -19.66
N VAL A 380 4.53 -15.64 -20.43
CA VAL A 380 4.82 -15.21 -21.79
C VAL A 380 4.48 -13.74 -21.94
N LEU A 381 5.43 -12.94 -22.43
CA LEU A 381 5.16 -11.55 -22.78
C LEU A 381 4.23 -11.50 -24.00
N ASP A 382 3.11 -10.80 -23.84
CA ASP A 382 2.18 -10.51 -24.94
C ASP A 382 2.31 -9.03 -25.34
N PRO A 383 2.83 -8.72 -26.55
CA PRO A 383 3.02 -7.33 -26.98
C PRO A 383 1.72 -6.51 -27.03
N GLN A 384 0.56 -7.14 -27.22
CA GLN A 384 -0.73 -6.44 -27.25
C GLN A 384 -1.18 -6.08 -25.83
N LEU A 385 -0.91 -6.94 -24.84
CA LEU A 385 -1.21 -6.66 -23.45
C LEU A 385 -0.19 -5.68 -22.86
N GLU A 386 1.08 -5.78 -23.25
CA GLU A 386 2.13 -4.83 -22.89
C GLU A 386 1.79 -3.40 -23.32
N ALA A 387 1.30 -3.23 -24.54
CA ALA A 387 0.91 -1.90 -25.06
C ALA A 387 -0.22 -1.22 -24.25
N ARG A 388 -0.98 -1.97 -23.45
CA ARG A 388 -2.05 -1.46 -22.57
C ARG A 388 -1.56 -1.15 -21.16
N CYS A 389 -0.40 -1.66 -20.75
CA CYS A 389 0.24 -1.35 -19.50
C CYS A 389 0.92 0.04 -19.57
N PRO A 390 0.89 0.89 -18.52
CA PRO A 390 0.34 0.66 -17.19
C PRO A 390 -1.16 1.01 -17.02
N GLY A 391 -1.83 1.46 -18.06
CA GLY A 391 -3.24 1.85 -17.99
C GLY A 391 -4.14 0.70 -17.52
N GLU A 392 -3.83 -0.52 -17.96
CA GLU A 392 -4.50 -1.75 -17.55
C GLU A 392 -3.46 -2.82 -17.21
N THR A 393 -3.79 -3.74 -16.30
CA THR A 393 -3.01 -4.95 -16.04
C THR A 393 -3.86 -6.15 -16.41
N LEU A 394 -3.44 -6.88 -17.44
CA LEU A 394 -4.28 -7.88 -18.09
C LEU A 394 -3.52 -9.20 -18.22
N ALA A 395 -4.25 -10.29 -18.26
CA ALA A 395 -3.72 -11.59 -18.64
C ALA A 395 -4.70 -12.37 -19.52
N ARG A 396 -4.15 -13.29 -20.29
CA ARG A 396 -4.87 -14.33 -21.02
C ARG A 396 -4.24 -15.66 -20.66
N VAL A 397 -5.04 -16.61 -20.22
CA VAL A 397 -4.57 -17.89 -19.68
C VAL A 397 -4.95 -19.02 -20.61
N VAL A 398 -3.99 -19.87 -20.93
CA VAL A 398 -4.16 -21.08 -21.75
C VAL A 398 -3.80 -22.29 -20.90
N VAL A 399 -4.71 -23.25 -20.78
CA VAL A 399 -4.53 -24.49 -20.03
C VAL A 399 -4.64 -25.68 -20.95
N GLU A 400 -3.65 -26.57 -20.92
CA GLU A 400 -3.65 -27.86 -21.62
C GLU A 400 -4.03 -28.97 -20.64
N GLY A 401 -5.04 -29.76 -21.00
CA GLY A 401 -5.50 -30.90 -20.21
C GLY A 401 -6.44 -31.82 -21.01
N ARG A 402 -6.49 -33.09 -20.68
CA ARG A 402 -7.31 -34.10 -21.38
C ARG A 402 -7.08 -34.13 -22.90
N GLY A 403 -5.87 -33.78 -23.36
CA GLY A 403 -5.55 -33.68 -24.78
C GLY A 403 -6.23 -32.52 -25.51
N GLN A 404 -6.75 -31.55 -24.80
CA GLN A 404 -7.41 -30.34 -25.30
C GLN A 404 -6.74 -29.09 -24.75
N THR A 405 -7.01 -27.96 -25.40
CA THR A 405 -6.54 -26.65 -24.98
C THR A 405 -7.77 -25.79 -24.68
N PHE A 406 -7.73 -25.15 -23.53
CA PHE A 406 -8.76 -24.22 -23.05
C PHE A 406 -8.14 -22.84 -22.86
N GLU A 407 -8.85 -21.79 -23.19
CA GLU A 407 -8.32 -20.44 -23.18
C GLU A 407 -9.32 -19.44 -22.56
N SER A 408 -8.83 -18.58 -21.67
CA SER A 408 -9.63 -17.48 -21.14
C SER A 408 -9.73 -16.33 -22.14
N PRO A 409 -10.76 -15.47 -22.04
CA PRO A 409 -10.67 -14.15 -22.64
C PRO A 409 -9.52 -13.35 -22.02
N VAL A 410 -9.16 -12.19 -22.63
CA VAL A 410 -8.28 -11.22 -21.98
C VAL A 410 -9.00 -10.70 -20.74
N THR A 411 -8.42 -10.97 -19.57
CA THR A 411 -9.08 -10.81 -18.28
C THR A 411 -8.42 -9.70 -17.47
N PRO A 412 -9.18 -8.65 -17.07
CA PRO A 412 -8.75 -7.69 -16.07
C PRO A 412 -8.90 -8.28 -14.67
N PRO A 413 -8.12 -7.80 -13.68
CA PRO A 413 -8.30 -8.25 -12.32
C PRO A 413 -9.59 -7.67 -11.71
N ARG A 414 -10.24 -8.43 -10.80
CA ARG A 414 -11.37 -7.94 -10.01
C ARG A 414 -10.91 -6.87 -9.02
N GLY A 415 -11.81 -5.93 -8.70
CA GLY A 415 -11.60 -4.87 -7.72
C GLY A 415 -11.01 -3.58 -8.29
N GLU A 416 -10.76 -3.49 -9.62
CA GLU A 416 -10.39 -2.23 -10.28
C GLU A 416 -11.52 -1.22 -10.25
N ALA A 417 -11.19 0.07 -10.40
CA ALA A 417 -12.21 1.12 -10.53
C ALA A 417 -13.19 0.87 -11.69
N THR A 418 -12.76 0.15 -12.73
CA THR A 418 -13.59 -0.27 -13.88
C THR A 418 -14.36 -1.58 -13.66
N ASN A 419 -14.00 -2.35 -12.63
CA ASN A 419 -14.65 -3.59 -12.20
C ASN A 419 -14.66 -3.66 -10.68
N PRO A 420 -15.36 -2.73 -10.00
CA PRO A 420 -15.19 -2.49 -8.58
C PRO A 420 -15.80 -3.60 -7.72
N MET A 421 -15.24 -3.76 -6.52
CA MET A 421 -15.89 -4.48 -5.45
C MET A 421 -16.94 -3.57 -4.80
N SER A 422 -18.14 -4.12 -4.60
CA SER A 422 -19.19 -3.46 -3.83
C SER A 422 -18.86 -3.41 -2.34
N TRP A 423 -19.62 -2.65 -1.55
CA TRP A 423 -19.51 -2.70 -0.09
C TRP A 423 -19.70 -4.12 0.45
N GLY A 424 -20.72 -4.83 -0.04
CA GLY A 424 -20.96 -6.23 0.33
C GLY A 424 -19.78 -7.14 0.02
N ASP A 425 -19.16 -7.02 -1.17
CA ASP A 425 -17.95 -7.79 -1.50
C ASP A 425 -16.79 -7.52 -0.54
N LEU A 426 -16.64 -6.27 -0.06
CA LEU A 426 -15.58 -5.92 0.90
C LEU A 426 -15.90 -6.42 2.31
N VAL A 427 -17.16 -6.42 2.72
CA VAL A 427 -17.60 -7.05 3.97
C VAL A 427 -17.34 -8.55 3.93
N ASP A 428 -17.68 -9.24 2.84
CA ASP A 428 -17.41 -10.66 2.65
C ASP A 428 -15.90 -10.97 2.68
N LYS A 429 -15.10 -10.14 1.99
CA LYS A 429 -13.64 -10.20 2.04
C LYS A 429 -13.13 -10.04 3.47
N PHE A 430 -13.60 -9.01 4.18
CA PHE A 430 -13.22 -8.72 5.56
C PHE A 430 -13.55 -9.92 6.47
N CYS A 431 -14.78 -10.42 6.42
CA CYS A 431 -15.22 -11.55 7.24
C CYS A 431 -14.38 -12.80 6.95
N THR A 432 -14.15 -13.11 5.68
CA THR A 432 -13.36 -14.29 5.29
C THR A 432 -11.91 -14.15 5.74
N ALA A 433 -11.27 -13.00 5.48
CA ALA A 433 -9.87 -12.77 5.81
C ALA A 433 -9.60 -12.80 7.33
N THR A 434 -10.59 -12.43 8.13
CA THR A 434 -10.44 -12.28 9.59
C THR A 434 -11.05 -13.44 10.39
N ALA A 435 -11.66 -14.42 9.74
CA ALA A 435 -12.39 -15.52 10.41
C ALA A 435 -11.54 -16.32 11.42
N ALA A 436 -10.25 -16.47 11.15
CA ALA A 436 -9.33 -17.20 12.05
C ALA A 436 -8.95 -16.40 13.31
N VAL A 437 -9.09 -15.07 13.29
CA VAL A 437 -8.59 -14.19 14.37
C VAL A 437 -9.69 -13.38 15.05
N LEU A 438 -10.82 -13.16 14.40
CA LEU A 438 -11.95 -12.41 14.93
C LEU A 438 -13.23 -13.27 14.98
N PRO A 439 -13.87 -13.42 16.13
CA PRO A 439 -15.20 -14.02 16.19
C PRO A 439 -16.22 -13.13 15.45
N GLU A 440 -17.28 -13.75 14.90
CA GLU A 440 -18.28 -13.08 14.07
C GLU A 440 -18.91 -11.82 14.72
N VAL A 441 -19.10 -11.84 16.03
CA VAL A 441 -19.60 -10.68 16.77
C VAL A 441 -18.66 -9.50 16.65
N ARG A 442 -17.35 -9.72 16.74
CA ARG A 442 -16.35 -8.65 16.59
C ARG A 442 -16.19 -8.20 15.14
N GLN A 443 -16.29 -9.12 14.18
CA GLN A 443 -16.33 -8.76 12.77
C GLN A 443 -17.48 -7.79 12.49
N ARG A 444 -18.67 -8.11 12.94
CA ARG A 444 -19.85 -7.22 12.83
C ARG A 444 -19.65 -5.88 13.55
N SER A 445 -19.06 -5.89 14.75
CA SER A 445 -18.78 -4.66 15.47
C SER A 445 -17.82 -3.73 14.72
N LEU A 446 -16.78 -4.28 14.06
CA LEU A 446 -15.85 -3.51 13.23
C LEU A 446 -16.53 -2.95 11.97
N VAL A 447 -17.30 -3.77 11.26
CA VAL A 447 -18.05 -3.31 10.08
C VAL A 447 -18.99 -2.17 10.46
N ASN A 448 -19.79 -2.35 11.53
CA ASN A 448 -20.71 -1.31 12.01
C ASN A 448 -19.97 -0.04 12.47
N ALA A 449 -18.81 -0.18 13.09
CA ALA A 449 -18.00 0.96 13.53
C ALA A 449 -17.44 1.76 12.34
N VAL A 450 -17.03 1.07 11.26
CA VAL A 450 -16.60 1.74 10.02
C VAL A 450 -17.81 2.43 9.33
N GLU A 451 -18.97 1.78 9.25
CA GLU A 451 -20.19 2.41 8.72
C GLU A 451 -20.59 3.62 9.56
N GLY A 452 -20.44 3.51 10.89
CA GLY A 452 -20.72 4.57 11.86
C GLY A 452 -19.88 5.83 11.71
N LEU A 453 -18.70 5.76 11.08
CA LEU A 453 -17.92 6.96 10.72
C LEU A 453 -18.75 7.92 9.84
N GLY A 454 -19.69 7.38 9.08
CA GLY A 454 -20.64 8.19 8.29
C GLY A 454 -21.55 9.09 9.12
N SER A 455 -21.75 8.82 10.41
CA SER A 455 -22.54 9.63 11.35
C SER A 455 -21.71 10.67 12.13
N GLY A 456 -20.39 10.73 11.92
CA GLY A 456 -19.48 11.69 12.55
C GLY A 456 -18.80 11.18 13.83
N ASP A 457 -19.13 9.99 14.33
CA ASP A 457 -18.56 9.41 15.53
C ASP A 457 -17.47 8.38 15.20
N ILE A 458 -16.25 8.63 15.68
CA ILE A 458 -15.08 7.72 15.53
C ILE A 458 -14.90 6.82 16.74
N SER A 459 -15.52 7.13 17.89
CA SER A 459 -15.26 6.45 19.16
C SER A 459 -15.51 4.93 19.09
N PRO A 460 -16.62 4.42 18.48
CA PRO A 460 -16.83 2.97 18.38
C PRO A 460 -15.71 2.26 17.63
N LEU A 461 -15.11 2.89 16.63
CA LEU A 461 -13.99 2.31 15.90
C LEU A 461 -12.73 2.23 16.77
N LEU A 462 -12.39 3.31 17.47
CA LEU A 462 -11.24 3.34 18.38
C LEU A 462 -11.40 2.29 19.50
N ASP A 463 -12.59 2.19 20.08
CA ASP A 463 -12.89 1.23 21.15
C ASP A 463 -12.68 -0.22 20.69
N VAL A 464 -13.14 -0.58 19.49
CA VAL A 464 -12.98 -1.95 18.97
C VAL A 464 -11.53 -2.25 18.64
N LEU A 465 -10.77 -1.27 18.13
CA LEU A 465 -9.35 -1.43 17.79
C LEU A 465 -8.46 -1.56 19.02
N GLN A 466 -8.83 -0.94 20.14
CA GLN A 466 -8.11 -1.08 21.41
C GLN A 466 -8.29 -2.45 22.06
N GLN A 467 -9.39 -3.16 21.79
CA GLN A 467 -9.64 -4.45 22.44
C GLN A 467 -8.67 -5.52 21.93
N PRO A 468 -8.02 -6.30 22.82
CA PRO A 468 -7.17 -7.40 22.40
C PRO A 468 -7.99 -8.46 21.67
N LEU A 469 -7.36 -9.14 20.71
CA LEU A 469 -7.92 -10.40 20.23
C LEU A 469 -8.00 -11.34 21.42
N SER A 470 -9.16 -11.95 21.65
CA SER A 470 -9.29 -12.95 22.72
C SER A 470 -8.19 -13.98 22.53
N ALA A 471 -7.39 -14.23 23.57
CA ALA A 471 -6.54 -15.38 23.58
C ALA A 471 -7.45 -16.61 23.43
N GLY A 472 -7.36 -17.25 22.25
CA GLY A 472 -8.06 -18.50 21.99
C GLY A 472 -7.42 -19.63 22.78
#